data_70757dddb6cc4f5783d2cda179cd2a78
#
_entry.id   70757dddb6cc4f5783d2cda179cd2a78
#
_cell.length_a   1.000
_cell.length_b   1.000
_cell.length_c   1.000
_cell.angle_alpha   90.00
_cell.angle_beta   90.00
_cell.angle_gamma   90.00
#
_symmetry.space_group_name_H-M   'P 1'
#
loop_
_entity.id
_entity.type
_entity.pdbx_description
1 polymer ?
#
loop_
_entity_poly.entity_id
_entity_poly.type
_entity_poly.pdbx_seq_one_letter_code
_entity_poly.pdbx_strand_id
1 'polypeptide(L)'
;MFKSNCHIILLFACAFILYSCEPKSKLPDLKEKYGYKDTKPFGAYTAYQIIKNIYPDKIINLNKKPFSKFYNSTHFDSASFYINISNKFYVNDADAQSVLDFVYEGNTAFISSSMIDTVLMSKIFCRQEYTNWLFQTSKPKYVTTSVSLLPDEYSFKDSFSYYYYPFVNYFSEIHGDRGRITGYNQNGKPNFIVFFWGKGRLFLHCEPRALSNYFLLSGDNHLYLKQIMQLMNEKPGNVFWDDYYNKINYRESDDDSFSTLSAIMKHAGLAMAFWIILILLLLYILFGGKRKQRIVPVIKPVQNTSIAFTEAVAALYLVEKNNKNIADKMISYFNEYIRTRYFLNIHTVNADLITALSKKSGVEHDKVQSLYYAIQQIGTAESVSDFELLSLNEQIQLFYKKRI
;
A
#
# COMPACT_ATOMS: atom_id res chain seq x y z
N MET A 1 -45.55 16.53 -34.78
CA MET A 1 -45.16 16.45 -33.37
C MET A 1 -43.81 15.72 -33.12
N PHE A 2 -43.19 15.05 -34.09
CA PHE A 2 -41.92 14.31 -33.94
C PHE A 2 -40.65 15.10 -34.17
N LYS A 3 -40.68 16.24 -34.91
CA LYS A 3 -39.50 17.07 -35.17
C LYS A 3 -39.07 17.97 -33.98
N SER A 4 -40.00 18.35 -33.11
CA SER A 4 -39.72 19.21 -31.96
C SER A 4 -38.89 18.52 -30.87
N ASN A 5 -39.12 17.21 -30.65
CA ASN A 5 -38.41 16.49 -29.60
C ASN A 5 -36.95 16.15 -29.94
N CYS A 6 -36.59 16.09 -31.23
CA CYS A 6 -35.22 15.83 -31.65
C CYS A 6 -34.31 17.02 -31.39
N HIS A 7 -34.82 18.23 -31.54
CA HIS A 7 -34.06 19.47 -31.23
C HIS A 7 -33.84 19.64 -29.72
N ILE A 8 -34.81 19.23 -28.90
CA ILE A 8 -34.68 19.26 -27.43
C ILE A 8 -33.62 18.27 -26.96
N ILE A 9 -33.59 17.05 -27.53
CA ILE A 9 -32.57 16.03 -27.21
C ILE A 9 -31.19 16.49 -27.67
N LEU A 10 -31.08 17.12 -28.84
CA LEU A 10 -29.81 17.67 -29.34
C LEU A 10 -29.34 18.84 -28.47
N LEU A 11 -30.22 19.71 -28.01
CA LEU A 11 -29.91 20.80 -27.07
C LEU A 11 -29.46 20.27 -25.72
N PHE A 12 -30.09 19.21 -25.18
CA PHE A 12 -29.64 18.56 -23.96
C PHE A 12 -28.30 17.85 -24.12
N ALA A 13 -28.06 17.18 -25.25
CA ALA A 13 -26.74 16.58 -25.54
C ALA A 13 -25.64 17.63 -25.68
N CYS A 14 -25.88 18.77 -26.35
CA CYS A 14 -24.94 19.88 -26.41
C CYS A 14 -24.72 20.52 -25.03
N ALA A 15 -25.78 20.68 -24.22
CA ALA A 15 -25.63 21.19 -22.87
C ALA A 15 -24.81 20.25 -21.96
N PHE A 16 -24.96 18.93 -22.11
CA PHE A 16 -24.15 17.94 -21.39
C PHE A 16 -22.66 17.97 -21.81
N ILE A 17 -22.38 18.20 -23.09
CA ILE A 17 -20.99 18.36 -23.59
C ILE A 17 -20.35 19.66 -23.05
N LEU A 18 -21.14 20.71 -22.90
CA LEU A 18 -20.66 21.98 -22.33
C LEU A 18 -20.47 21.91 -20.80
N TYR A 19 -21.21 21.06 -20.10
CA TYR A 19 -21.02 20.82 -18.66
C TYR A 19 -19.86 19.90 -18.33
N SER A 20 -19.29 19.18 -19.32
CA SER A 20 -18.12 18.30 -19.15
C SER A 20 -16.78 19.05 -19.05
N CYS A 21 -16.79 20.38 -19.06
CA CYS A 21 -15.61 21.16 -18.72
C CYS A 21 -15.53 21.26 -17.20
N GLU A 22 -15.08 20.21 -16.50
CA GLU A 22 -14.66 20.34 -15.11
C GLU A 22 -13.59 21.44 -15.02
N PRO A 23 -13.78 22.46 -14.17
CA PRO A 23 -12.73 23.42 -13.91
C PRO A 23 -11.52 22.63 -13.40
N LYS A 24 -10.40 22.66 -14.12
CA LYS A 24 -9.14 22.05 -13.67
C LYS A 24 -8.94 22.48 -12.23
N SER A 25 -9.01 21.53 -11.31
CA SER A 25 -8.84 21.79 -9.89
C SER A 25 -7.54 22.59 -9.72
N LYS A 26 -7.60 23.73 -9.04
CA LYS A 26 -6.42 24.53 -8.72
C LYS A 26 -5.47 23.83 -7.74
N LEU A 27 -5.83 22.63 -7.28
CA LEU A 27 -5.02 21.83 -6.38
C LEU A 27 -3.85 21.22 -7.15
N PRO A 28 -2.65 21.21 -6.57
CA PRO A 28 -1.49 20.58 -7.18
C PRO A 28 -1.72 19.08 -7.37
N ASP A 29 -1.19 18.53 -8.47
CA ASP A 29 -1.20 17.09 -8.70
C ASP A 29 -0.25 16.40 -7.71
N LEU A 30 -0.83 15.66 -6.76
CA LEU A 30 -0.11 14.95 -5.70
C LEU A 30 0.23 13.49 -6.08
N LYS A 31 0.21 13.14 -7.36
CA LYS A 31 0.62 11.82 -7.81
C LYS A 31 2.13 11.61 -7.65
N GLU A 32 2.49 10.51 -7.04
CA GLU A 32 3.87 10.10 -6.81
C GLU A 32 4.50 9.57 -8.11
N LYS A 33 5.19 10.43 -8.86
CA LYS A 33 5.77 10.10 -10.18
C LYS A 33 7.29 10.06 -10.23
N TYR A 34 7.95 10.81 -9.36
CA TYR A 34 9.41 10.91 -9.23
C TYR A 34 10.18 11.14 -10.54
N GLY A 35 9.57 11.82 -11.50
CA GLY A 35 10.26 12.20 -12.75
C GLY A 35 11.33 13.26 -12.49
N TYR A 36 12.52 13.12 -13.09
CA TYR A 36 13.64 14.04 -12.90
C TYR A 36 13.38 15.47 -13.43
N LYS A 37 12.43 15.63 -14.36
CA LYS A 37 11.96 16.93 -14.87
C LYS A 37 10.67 17.40 -14.20
N ASP A 38 10.06 16.56 -13.37
CA ASP A 38 8.77 16.86 -12.77
C ASP A 38 8.93 17.80 -11.58
N THR A 39 8.42 19.03 -11.73
CA THR A 39 8.45 20.09 -10.71
C THR A 39 7.27 20.03 -9.75
N LYS A 40 6.32 19.07 -9.93
CA LYS A 40 5.20 18.86 -9.02
C LYS A 40 5.69 18.40 -7.64
N PRO A 41 4.82 18.44 -6.61
CA PRO A 41 5.22 18.11 -5.24
C PRO A 41 5.95 16.76 -5.12
N PHE A 42 5.46 15.70 -5.76
CA PHE A 42 6.07 14.37 -5.75
C PHE A 42 6.86 14.04 -7.03
N GLY A 43 7.39 15.05 -7.71
CA GLY A 43 8.46 14.90 -8.69
C GLY A 43 9.83 14.82 -8.02
N ALA A 44 10.87 14.48 -8.78
CA ALA A 44 12.25 14.38 -8.32
C ALA A 44 13.17 15.46 -8.93
N TYR A 45 12.61 16.56 -9.44
CA TYR A 45 13.41 17.62 -10.05
C TYR A 45 14.45 18.20 -9.07
N THR A 46 14.04 18.49 -7.83
CA THR A 46 14.93 19.04 -6.79
C THR A 46 16.05 18.06 -6.46
N ALA A 47 15.72 16.76 -6.30
CA ALA A 47 16.71 15.71 -6.07
C ALA A 47 17.73 15.64 -7.21
N TYR A 48 17.26 15.67 -8.46
CA TYR A 48 18.14 15.67 -9.63
C TYR A 48 19.07 16.87 -9.66
N GLN A 49 18.58 18.09 -9.34
CA GLN A 49 19.39 19.30 -9.31
C GLN A 49 20.42 19.27 -8.18
N ILE A 50 20.06 18.77 -7.00
CA ILE A 50 21.00 18.63 -5.87
C ILE A 50 22.13 17.67 -6.27
N ILE A 51 21.81 16.51 -6.85
CA ILE A 51 22.81 15.52 -7.27
C ILE A 51 23.71 16.08 -8.38
N LYS A 52 23.14 16.82 -9.33
CA LYS A 52 23.91 17.50 -10.37
C LYS A 52 24.88 18.54 -9.79
N ASN A 53 24.49 19.23 -8.74
CA ASN A 53 25.35 20.20 -8.06
C ASN A 53 26.44 19.53 -7.19
N ILE A 54 26.18 18.31 -6.68
CA ILE A 54 27.18 17.54 -5.94
C ILE A 54 28.28 17.02 -6.90
N TYR A 55 27.91 16.67 -8.13
CA TYR A 55 28.83 16.17 -9.17
C TYR A 55 28.89 17.12 -10.37
N PRO A 56 29.42 18.35 -10.21
CA PRO A 56 29.38 19.38 -11.26
C PRO A 56 30.20 18.99 -12.51
N ASP A 57 31.26 18.23 -12.33
CA ASP A 57 32.14 17.78 -13.40
C ASP A 57 31.65 16.50 -14.10
N LYS A 58 30.50 15.95 -13.69
CA LYS A 58 29.94 14.73 -14.26
C LYS A 58 28.68 14.97 -15.05
N ILE A 59 28.58 14.28 -16.17
CA ILE A 59 27.34 14.21 -16.94
C ILE A 59 26.47 13.13 -16.31
N ILE A 60 25.24 13.50 -15.91
CA ILE A 60 24.27 12.51 -15.45
C ILE A 60 23.63 11.86 -16.67
N ASN A 61 23.97 10.61 -16.90
CA ASN A 61 23.45 9.82 -18.01
C ASN A 61 22.07 9.25 -17.65
N LEU A 62 21.07 9.41 -18.54
CA LEU A 62 19.72 8.91 -18.31
C LEU A 62 19.56 7.48 -18.81
N ASN A 63 19.24 6.56 -17.91
CA ASN A 63 18.82 5.23 -18.29
C ASN A 63 17.31 5.19 -18.58
N LYS A 64 16.93 4.71 -19.76
CA LYS A 64 15.53 4.55 -20.21
C LYS A 64 15.20 3.10 -20.59
N LYS A 65 16.03 2.15 -20.16
CA LYS A 65 15.91 0.72 -20.46
C LYS A 65 15.79 -0.09 -19.16
N PRO A 66 15.22 -1.32 -19.21
CA PRO A 66 15.33 -2.27 -18.11
C PRO A 66 16.79 -2.47 -17.72
N PHE A 67 17.03 -2.78 -16.44
CA PHE A 67 18.40 -2.79 -15.92
C PHE A 67 19.30 -3.80 -16.63
N SER A 68 18.81 -4.99 -16.97
CA SER A 68 19.58 -5.99 -17.70
C SER A 68 20.02 -5.50 -19.08
N LYS A 69 19.12 -4.83 -19.82
CA LYS A 69 19.47 -4.23 -21.12
C LYS A 69 20.45 -3.05 -20.97
N PHE A 70 20.30 -2.26 -19.92
CA PHE A 70 21.22 -1.18 -19.59
C PHE A 70 22.60 -1.74 -19.27
N TYR A 71 22.69 -2.72 -18.38
CA TYR A 71 23.92 -3.35 -17.96
C TYR A 71 24.69 -3.97 -19.16
N ASN A 72 24.00 -4.72 -20.01
CA ASN A 72 24.62 -5.37 -21.17
C ASN A 72 25.00 -4.41 -22.31
N SER A 73 24.41 -3.20 -22.36
CA SER A 73 24.67 -2.24 -23.45
C SER A 73 25.57 -1.08 -23.07
N THR A 74 26.02 -1.00 -21.81
CA THR A 74 26.78 0.12 -21.30
C THR A 74 28.14 -0.37 -20.79
N HIS A 75 29.19 0.33 -21.18
CA HIS A 75 30.51 0.12 -20.57
C HIS A 75 30.60 0.94 -19.29
N PHE A 76 30.93 0.29 -18.20
CA PHE A 76 31.06 0.95 -16.90
C PHE A 76 32.53 1.17 -16.58
N ASP A 77 32.89 2.42 -16.29
CA ASP A 77 34.16 2.69 -15.64
C ASP A 77 34.08 2.23 -14.17
N SER A 78 35.23 2.00 -13.57
CA SER A 78 35.29 1.65 -12.15
C SER A 78 34.59 2.68 -11.28
N ALA A 79 33.79 2.22 -10.29
CA ALA A 79 33.02 3.04 -9.37
C ALA A 79 31.88 3.86 -10.03
N SER A 80 31.18 3.31 -11.00
CA SER A 80 29.96 3.92 -11.53
C SER A 80 28.84 3.96 -10.48
N PHE A 81 28.01 5.00 -10.57
CA PHE A 81 26.92 5.24 -9.62
C PHE A 81 25.58 5.25 -10.35
N TYR A 82 24.69 4.34 -9.97
CA TYR A 82 23.33 4.25 -10.47
C TYR A 82 22.32 4.72 -9.44
N ILE A 83 21.38 5.58 -9.85
CA ILE A 83 20.37 6.19 -8.99
C ILE A 83 18.99 5.92 -9.55
N ASN A 84 18.14 5.27 -8.76
CA ASN A 84 16.72 5.11 -9.02
C ASN A 84 15.89 5.77 -7.92
N ILE A 85 14.93 6.59 -8.29
CA ILE A 85 13.87 7.09 -7.42
C ILE A 85 12.53 6.81 -8.11
N SER A 86 11.76 5.90 -7.55
CA SER A 86 10.50 5.44 -8.15
C SER A 86 9.48 5.08 -7.07
N ASN A 87 8.21 5.00 -7.44
CA ASN A 87 7.21 4.46 -6.52
C ASN A 87 7.34 2.94 -6.41
N LYS A 88 7.62 2.27 -7.53
CA LYS A 88 7.79 0.82 -7.60
C LYS A 88 9.02 0.48 -8.42
N PHE A 89 9.87 -0.35 -7.86
CA PHE A 89 11.04 -0.89 -8.55
C PHE A 89 10.78 -2.36 -8.88
N TYR A 90 10.04 -2.60 -9.96
CA TYR A 90 9.70 -3.94 -10.43
C TYR A 90 10.75 -4.45 -11.40
N VAL A 91 11.40 -5.53 -11.02
CA VAL A 91 12.47 -6.18 -11.77
C VAL A 91 12.16 -7.67 -11.94
N ASN A 92 12.45 -8.19 -13.11
CA ASN A 92 12.48 -9.63 -13.34
C ASN A 92 13.79 -10.23 -12.81
N ASP A 93 13.94 -11.54 -12.92
CA ASP A 93 15.14 -12.25 -12.44
C ASP A 93 16.42 -11.78 -13.13
N ALA A 94 16.38 -11.54 -14.45
CA ALA A 94 17.51 -11.04 -15.22
C ALA A 94 17.92 -9.62 -14.81
N ASP A 95 16.94 -8.73 -14.58
CA ASP A 95 17.23 -7.37 -14.11
C ASP A 95 17.80 -7.38 -12.69
N ALA A 96 17.21 -8.17 -11.80
CA ALA A 96 17.68 -8.31 -10.40
C ALA A 96 19.12 -8.87 -10.36
N GLN A 97 19.41 -9.88 -11.17
CA GLN A 97 20.76 -10.43 -11.26
C GLN A 97 21.74 -9.39 -11.79
N SER A 98 21.38 -8.66 -12.84
CA SER A 98 22.23 -7.62 -13.42
C SER A 98 22.51 -6.47 -12.43
N VAL A 99 21.55 -6.12 -11.54
CA VAL A 99 21.81 -5.15 -10.45
C VAL A 99 22.88 -5.67 -9.50
N LEU A 100 22.80 -6.96 -9.13
CA LEU A 100 23.78 -7.56 -8.23
C LEU A 100 25.17 -7.70 -8.89
N ASP A 101 25.21 -8.07 -10.18
CA ASP A 101 26.45 -8.17 -10.95
C ASP A 101 27.13 -6.79 -11.09
N PHE A 102 26.35 -5.75 -11.40
CA PHE A 102 26.82 -4.36 -11.44
C PHE A 102 27.47 -3.94 -10.12
N VAL A 103 26.82 -4.25 -8.99
CA VAL A 103 27.34 -3.95 -7.66
C VAL A 103 28.56 -4.82 -7.35
N TYR A 104 28.52 -6.12 -7.71
CA TYR A 104 29.63 -7.04 -7.47
C TYR A 104 30.94 -6.58 -8.10
N GLU A 105 30.89 -5.95 -9.25
CA GLU A 105 32.05 -5.39 -9.99
C GLU A 105 32.67 -4.15 -9.31
N GLY A 106 32.04 -3.58 -8.29
CA GLY A 106 32.57 -2.44 -7.54
C GLY A 106 31.82 -1.14 -7.75
N ASN A 107 30.67 -1.21 -8.41
CA ASN A 107 29.80 -0.06 -8.62
C ASN A 107 28.86 0.16 -7.43
N THR A 108 28.27 1.35 -7.35
CA THR A 108 27.28 1.69 -6.33
C THR A 108 25.91 1.86 -6.96
N ALA A 109 24.91 1.17 -6.42
CA ALA A 109 23.51 1.36 -6.80
C ALA A 109 22.71 1.92 -5.62
N PHE A 110 21.97 2.99 -5.87
CA PHE A 110 20.99 3.57 -4.94
C PHE A 110 19.59 3.41 -5.50
N ILE A 111 18.77 2.65 -4.80
CA ILE A 111 17.38 2.37 -5.17
C ILE A 111 16.48 2.89 -4.06
N SER A 112 15.74 3.95 -4.35
CA SER A 112 14.72 4.50 -3.47
C SER A 112 13.34 4.21 -4.04
N SER A 113 12.59 3.31 -3.40
CA SER A 113 11.28 2.90 -3.89
C SER A 113 10.34 2.48 -2.77
N SER A 114 9.07 2.90 -2.85
CA SER A 114 8.04 2.48 -1.88
C SER A 114 7.79 0.97 -1.91
N MET A 115 8.03 0.34 -3.05
CA MET A 115 7.91 -1.10 -3.23
C MET A 115 9.07 -1.59 -4.12
N ILE A 116 9.94 -2.39 -3.55
CA ILE A 116 11.03 -3.07 -4.25
C ILE A 116 10.60 -4.51 -4.50
N ASP A 117 10.87 -5.01 -5.72
CA ASP A 117 10.43 -6.35 -6.12
C ASP A 117 11.03 -7.44 -5.23
N THR A 118 10.18 -8.40 -4.88
CA THR A 118 10.56 -9.55 -4.06
C THR A 118 11.65 -10.41 -4.71
N VAL A 119 11.77 -10.39 -6.04
CA VAL A 119 12.84 -11.09 -6.76
C VAL A 119 14.21 -10.54 -6.37
N LEU A 120 14.40 -9.23 -6.33
CA LEU A 120 15.66 -8.63 -5.85
C LEU A 120 15.84 -8.86 -4.35
N MET A 121 14.78 -8.64 -3.57
CA MET A 121 14.83 -8.74 -2.11
C MET A 121 15.19 -10.16 -1.64
N SER A 122 14.66 -11.19 -2.28
CA SER A 122 14.97 -12.58 -1.95
C SER A 122 16.44 -12.96 -2.25
N LYS A 123 17.04 -12.43 -3.33
CA LYS A 123 18.45 -12.68 -3.67
C LYS A 123 19.42 -12.10 -2.63
N ILE A 124 19.03 -11.05 -1.93
CA ILE A 124 19.84 -10.44 -0.86
C ILE A 124 19.40 -10.84 0.55
N PHE A 125 18.45 -11.78 0.66
CA PHE A 125 17.90 -12.25 1.95
C PHE A 125 17.39 -11.11 2.82
N CYS A 126 16.60 -10.22 2.23
CA CYS A 126 15.98 -9.09 2.90
C CYS A 126 14.49 -9.06 2.58
N ARG A 127 13.71 -8.51 3.48
CA ARG A 127 12.27 -8.33 3.28
C ARG A 127 11.89 -6.88 3.50
N GLN A 128 11.05 -6.36 2.63
CA GLN A 128 10.45 -5.04 2.80
C GLN A 128 9.01 -5.20 3.26
N GLU A 129 8.67 -4.48 4.32
CA GLU A 129 7.29 -4.33 4.77
C GLU A 129 6.77 -2.97 4.29
N TYR A 130 5.61 -2.99 3.66
CA TYR A 130 4.96 -1.79 3.17
C TYR A 130 3.49 -1.77 3.59
N THR A 131 2.97 -0.58 3.82
CA THR A 131 1.57 -0.41 4.18
C THR A 131 0.74 -0.17 2.94
N ASN A 132 -0.13 -1.12 2.62
CA ASN A 132 -1.11 -0.93 1.56
C ASN A 132 -2.34 -0.19 2.12
N TRP A 133 -2.39 1.13 1.90
CA TRP A 133 -3.48 1.99 2.38
C TRP A 133 -4.85 1.63 1.82
N LEU A 134 -4.92 0.89 0.69
CA LEU A 134 -6.18 0.45 0.09
C LEU A 134 -6.96 -0.54 0.96
N PHE A 135 -6.27 -1.27 1.85
CA PHE A 135 -6.87 -2.26 2.74
C PHE A 135 -7.02 -1.77 4.19
N GLN A 136 -6.67 -0.52 4.48
CA GLN A 136 -6.89 0.04 5.81
C GLN A 136 -8.31 0.61 5.92
N THR A 137 -9.00 0.24 6.99
CA THR A 137 -10.36 0.69 7.30
C THR A 137 -10.45 2.17 7.68
N SER A 138 -9.32 2.77 8.06
CA SER A 138 -9.21 4.21 8.38
C SER A 138 -8.34 4.92 7.35
N LYS A 139 -8.83 6.03 6.80
CA LYS A 139 -8.01 6.89 5.93
C LYS A 139 -6.79 7.38 6.71
N PRO A 140 -5.59 7.31 6.13
CA PRO A 140 -4.39 7.84 6.77
C PRO A 140 -4.57 9.33 7.04
N LYS A 141 -4.19 9.76 8.24
CA LYS A 141 -4.21 11.18 8.61
C LYS A 141 -2.88 11.83 8.21
N TYR A 142 -2.93 13.08 7.79
CA TYR A 142 -1.74 13.90 7.67
C TYR A 142 -1.16 14.16 9.07
N VAL A 143 0.11 13.92 9.22
CA VAL A 143 0.85 14.10 10.47
C VAL A 143 2.24 14.66 10.17
N THR A 144 2.87 15.26 11.17
CA THR A 144 4.31 15.52 11.07
C THR A 144 5.03 14.19 11.18
N THR A 145 5.76 13.84 10.15
CA THR A 145 6.49 12.57 10.03
C THR A 145 7.94 12.84 9.71
N SER A 146 8.83 11.95 10.11
CA SER A 146 10.27 12.13 9.96
C SER A 146 10.99 10.89 9.47
N VAL A 147 12.14 11.14 8.88
CA VAL A 147 13.18 10.15 8.59
C VAL A 147 14.47 10.59 9.29
N SER A 148 15.26 9.63 9.72
CA SER A 148 16.55 9.88 10.36
C SER A 148 17.64 9.05 9.71
N LEU A 149 18.86 9.60 9.69
CA LEU A 149 20.08 8.86 9.36
C LEU A 149 20.78 8.47 10.66
N LEU A 150 21.49 7.36 10.64
CA LEU A 150 22.41 7.06 11.75
C LEU A 150 23.46 8.16 11.82
N PRO A 151 23.80 8.61 13.04
CA PRO A 151 24.86 9.59 13.21
C PRO A 151 26.17 9.05 12.62
N ASP A 152 26.74 9.81 11.71
CA ASP A 152 28.09 9.61 11.19
C ASP A 152 28.92 10.84 11.55
N GLU A 153 30.24 10.76 11.49
CA GLU A 153 31.17 11.88 11.81
C GLU A 153 30.83 13.17 11.03
N TYR A 154 30.07 13.08 9.96
CA TYR A 154 29.67 14.19 9.08
C TYR A 154 28.21 14.60 9.17
N SER A 155 27.42 14.06 10.12
CA SER A 155 25.98 14.35 10.23
C SER A 155 25.74 15.68 10.91
N PHE A 156 25.25 16.68 10.17
CA PHE A 156 24.86 17.99 10.73
C PHE A 156 23.46 17.97 11.35
N LYS A 157 22.63 17.00 10.99
CA LYS A 157 21.24 16.88 11.44
C LYS A 157 20.79 15.43 11.33
N ASP A 158 20.26 14.89 12.40
CA ASP A 158 19.93 13.46 12.50
C ASP A 158 18.50 13.15 12.05
N SER A 159 17.58 14.14 12.07
CA SER A 159 16.16 13.94 11.75
C SER A 159 15.62 15.04 10.85
N PHE A 160 14.85 14.63 9.84
CA PHE A 160 14.27 15.48 8.82
C PHE A 160 12.77 15.23 8.76
N SER A 161 11.94 16.26 8.85
CA SER A 161 10.49 16.13 8.99
C SER A 161 9.72 16.97 7.98
N TYR A 162 8.49 16.53 7.67
CA TYR A 162 7.51 17.29 6.90
C TYR A 162 6.10 16.93 7.34
N TYR A 163 5.10 17.66 6.91
CA TYR A 163 3.69 17.40 7.23
C TYR A 163 3.00 16.74 6.04
N TYR A 164 2.78 15.42 6.10
CA TYR A 164 2.07 14.64 5.10
C TYR A 164 1.68 13.25 5.65
N TYR A 165 1.46 12.27 4.77
CA TYR A 165 1.28 10.88 5.18
C TYR A 165 2.54 10.33 5.86
N PRO A 166 2.37 9.53 6.93
CA PRO A 166 3.49 9.00 7.69
C PRO A 166 4.40 8.12 6.84
N PHE A 167 5.68 8.12 7.17
CA PHE A 167 6.67 7.18 6.66
C PHE A 167 6.55 5.88 7.43
N VAL A 168 6.01 4.84 6.80
CA VAL A 168 5.65 3.58 7.47
C VAL A 168 6.34 2.36 6.88
N ASN A 169 6.92 2.49 5.69
CA ASN A 169 7.65 1.40 5.07
C ASN A 169 8.96 1.16 5.81
N TYR A 170 9.37 -0.10 5.89
CA TYR A 170 10.62 -0.47 6.56
C TYR A 170 11.14 -1.81 6.02
N PHE A 171 12.40 -2.09 6.31
CA PHE A 171 13.04 -3.36 6.01
C PHE A 171 13.01 -4.26 7.25
N SER A 172 12.59 -5.50 7.07
CA SER A 172 12.67 -6.59 8.04
C SER A 172 13.61 -7.67 7.51
N GLU A 173 14.04 -8.57 8.37
CA GLU A 173 14.88 -9.72 8.01
C GLU A 173 16.16 -9.31 7.24
N ILE A 174 16.89 -8.30 7.74
CA ILE A 174 18.14 -7.83 7.15
C ILE A 174 19.25 -8.82 7.50
N HIS A 175 19.91 -9.40 6.49
CA HIS A 175 21.02 -10.35 6.72
C HIS A 175 22.23 -9.64 7.33
N GLY A 176 22.55 -9.94 8.60
CA GLY A 176 23.46 -9.20 9.44
C GLY A 176 24.92 -9.10 8.94
N ASP A 177 25.40 -10.12 8.20
CA ASP A 177 26.81 -10.16 7.74
C ASP A 177 27.09 -9.22 6.56
N ARG A 178 26.08 -8.89 5.76
CA ARG A 178 26.23 -8.08 4.53
C ARG A 178 25.42 -6.80 4.54
N GLY A 179 24.38 -6.73 5.36
CA GLY A 179 23.47 -5.60 5.45
C GLY A 179 23.75 -4.73 6.68
N ARG A 180 23.80 -3.41 6.52
CA ARG A 180 23.88 -2.46 7.63
C ARG A 180 22.72 -1.46 7.51
N ILE A 181 22.14 -1.12 8.65
CA ILE A 181 21.12 -0.08 8.74
C ILE A 181 21.85 1.27 8.69
N THR A 182 21.34 2.19 7.88
CA THR A 182 21.86 3.56 7.72
C THR A 182 20.84 4.62 8.07
N GLY A 183 19.56 4.26 8.21
CA GLY A 183 18.51 5.20 8.60
C GLY A 183 17.23 4.53 9.06
N TYR A 184 16.39 5.32 9.72
CA TYR A 184 15.15 4.88 10.33
C TYR A 184 13.98 5.81 9.98
N ASN A 185 12.77 5.27 9.98
CA ASN A 185 11.57 6.06 9.95
C ASN A 185 11.17 6.55 11.36
N GLN A 186 10.14 7.37 11.45
CA GLN A 186 9.62 7.94 12.71
C GLN A 186 9.27 6.90 13.80
N ASN A 187 9.02 5.65 13.42
CA ASN A 187 8.68 4.57 14.34
C ASN A 187 9.91 3.76 14.79
N GLY A 188 11.11 4.25 14.51
CA GLY A 188 12.36 3.55 14.79
C GLY A 188 12.57 2.28 13.96
N LYS A 189 11.87 2.14 12.82
CA LYS A 189 12.02 1.00 11.92
C LYS A 189 13.01 1.33 10.81
N PRO A 190 13.90 0.38 10.41
CA PRO A 190 14.89 0.60 9.36
C PRO A 190 14.22 0.93 8.02
N ASN A 191 14.48 2.10 7.46
CA ASN A 191 13.96 2.51 6.16
C ASN A 191 15.05 2.79 5.12
N PHE A 192 16.30 2.81 5.56
CA PHE A 192 17.45 2.97 4.71
C PHE A 192 18.56 1.99 5.15
N ILE A 193 19.05 1.19 4.21
CA ILE A 193 20.01 0.12 4.45
C ILE A 193 21.04 0.07 3.34
N VAL A 194 22.21 -0.46 3.64
CA VAL A 194 23.27 -0.74 2.66
C VAL A 194 23.66 -2.21 2.71
N PHE A 195 23.78 -2.83 1.54
CA PHE A 195 24.37 -4.15 1.35
C PHE A 195 25.73 -4.04 0.69
N PHE A 196 26.70 -4.74 1.25
CA PHE A 196 28.01 -4.93 0.66
C PHE A 196 27.98 -6.20 -0.21
N TRP A 197 28.17 -6.04 -1.51
CA TRP A 197 28.08 -7.13 -2.47
C TRP A 197 29.28 -7.09 -3.41
N GLY A 198 30.16 -8.10 -3.32
CA GLY A 198 31.44 -8.08 -4.02
C GLY A 198 32.32 -6.88 -3.60
N LYS A 199 32.67 -6.04 -4.55
CA LYS A 199 33.47 -4.83 -4.32
C LYS A 199 32.63 -3.56 -4.19
N GLY A 200 31.32 -3.65 -4.43
CA GLY A 200 30.43 -2.51 -4.46
C GLY A 200 29.43 -2.45 -3.32
N ARG A 201 28.49 -1.53 -3.44
CA ARG A 201 27.48 -1.26 -2.42
C ARG A 201 26.10 -1.07 -3.06
N LEU A 202 25.12 -1.76 -2.50
CA LEU A 202 23.71 -1.58 -2.84
C LEU A 202 23.01 -0.86 -1.71
N PHE A 203 22.57 0.36 -1.94
CA PHE A 203 21.78 1.14 -1.01
C PHE A 203 20.30 1.01 -1.35
N LEU A 204 19.50 0.60 -0.38
CA LEU A 204 18.06 0.47 -0.51
C LEU A 204 17.38 1.43 0.47
N HIS A 205 16.48 2.23 -0.07
CA HIS A 205 15.69 3.21 0.68
C HIS A 205 14.21 3.00 0.34
N CYS A 206 13.34 2.82 1.32
CA CYS A 206 11.93 2.45 1.08
C CYS A 206 10.94 3.61 1.20
N GLU A 207 11.41 4.87 1.34
CA GLU A 207 10.56 6.05 1.44
C GLU A 207 10.91 7.12 0.38
N PRO A 208 10.66 6.88 -0.91
CA PRO A 208 11.03 7.80 -1.98
C PRO A 208 10.40 9.19 -1.84
N ARG A 209 9.31 9.33 -1.07
CA ARG A 209 8.72 10.63 -0.73
C ARG A 209 9.69 11.55 -0.01
N ALA A 210 10.66 11.00 0.74
CA ALA A 210 11.73 11.76 1.37
C ALA A 210 12.73 12.35 0.37
N LEU A 211 12.64 11.98 -0.91
CA LEU A 211 13.44 12.53 -2.01
C LEU A 211 12.60 13.33 -3.01
N SER A 212 11.33 13.60 -2.69
CA SER A 212 10.42 14.40 -3.52
C SER A 212 10.70 15.90 -3.39
N ASN A 213 10.24 16.67 -4.37
CA ASN A 213 10.34 18.14 -4.33
C ASN A 213 9.70 18.69 -3.05
N TYR A 214 8.52 18.16 -2.66
CA TYR A 214 7.79 18.64 -1.49
C TYR A 214 8.58 18.44 -0.18
N PHE A 215 9.21 17.30 -0.03
CA PHE A 215 10.03 17.03 1.15
C PHE A 215 11.31 17.87 1.15
N LEU A 216 12.08 17.83 0.05
CA LEU A 216 13.39 18.45 -0.05
C LEU A 216 13.35 19.98 0.04
N LEU A 217 12.24 20.60 -0.37
CA LEU A 217 12.02 22.04 -0.28
C LEU A 217 11.44 22.48 1.08
N SER A 218 11.08 21.54 1.96
CA SER A 218 10.58 21.84 3.30
C SER A 218 11.74 22.08 4.27
N GLY A 219 11.93 23.32 4.69
CA GLY A 219 13.01 23.69 5.62
C GLY A 219 14.39 23.24 5.13
N ASP A 220 15.14 22.57 6.01
CA ASP A 220 16.50 22.08 5.72
C ASP A 220 16.55 20.64 5.18
N ASN A 221 15.43 20.11 4.75
CA ASN A 221 15.36 18.68 4.34
C ASN A 221 16.22 18.36 3.10
N HIS A 222 16.63 19.37 2.32
CA HIS A 222 17.62 19.18 1.26
C HIS A 222 18.97 18.63 1.78
N LEU A 223 19.29 18.84 3.06
CA LEU A 223 20.47 18.27 3.71
C LEU A 223 20.35 16.74 3.85
N TYR A 224 19.13 16.19 3.97
CA TYR A 224 18.93 14.73 3.99
C TYR A 224 19.54 14.06 2.76
N LEU A 225 19.20 14.56 1.56
CA LEU A 225 19.76 14.00 0.34
C LEU A 225 21.28 14.24 0.24
N LYS A 226 21.77 15.39 0.67
CA LYS A 226 23.22 15.65 0.68
C LYS A 226 23.97 14.67 1.57
N GLN A 227 23.48 14.40 2.78
CA GLN A 227 24.07 13.41 3.70
C GLN A 227 23.98 11.98 3.13
N ILE A 228 22.87 11.60 2.51
CA ILE A 228 22.74 10.32 1.79
C ILE A 228 23.85 10.21 0.72
N MET A 229 24.06 11.24 -0.07
CA MET A 229 25.09 11.22 -1.14
C MET A 229 26.52 11.12 -0.57
N GLN A 230 26.80 11.72 0.58
CA GLN A 230 28.09 11.58 1.27
C GLN A 230 28.38 10.13 1.70
N LEU A 231 27.35 9.39 2.13
CA LEU A 231 27.50 7.97 2.49
C LEU A 231 27.80 7.06 1.29
N MET A 232 27.47 7.50 0.08
CA MET A 232 27.52 6.63 -1.10
C MET A 232 28.85 6.63 -1.82
N ASN A 233 29.21 7.70 -2.46
CA ASN A 233 30.47 7.79 -3.18
C ASN A 233 30.83 9.26 -3.46
N GLU A 234 31.97 9.64 -3.00
CA GLU A 234 32.47 11.01 -3.17
C GLU A 234 32.87 11.32 -4.61
N LYS A 235 33.39 10.33 -5.34
CA LYS A 235 33.96 10.52 -6.69
C LYS A 235 33.57 9.36 -7.64
N PRO A 236 32.30 9.30 -8.09
CA PRO A 236 31.92 8.27 -9.05
C PRO A 236 32.61 8.48 -10.41
N GLY A 237 32.94 7.38 -11.09
CA GLY A 237 33.40 7.41 -12.48
C GLY A 237 32.31 7.96 -13.40
N ASN A 238 31.19 7.31 -13.46
CA ASN A 238 29.99 7.71 -14.18
C ASN A 238 28.78 7.78 -13.26
N VAL A 239 27.86 8.71 -13.55
CA VAL A 239 26.59 8.84 -12.83
C VAL A 239 25.44 8.52 -13.79
N PHE A 240 24.59 7.59 -13.38
CA PHE A 240 23.41 7.19 -14.14
C PHE A 240 22.15 7.47 -13.32
N TRP A 241 21.19 8.16 -13.94
CA TRP A 241 19.86 8.37 -13.38
C TRP A 241 18.86 7.51 -14.10
N ASP A 242 18.09 6.75 -13.35
CA ASP A 242 17.02 5.94 -13.91
C ASP A 242 15.80 6.79 -14.28
N ASP A 243 15.37 6.68 -15.51
CA ASP A 243 14.14 7.26 -16.05
C ASP A 243 13.25 6.16 -16.69
N TYR A 244 13.46 4.92 -16.29
CA TYR A 244 12.68 3.77 -16.74
C TYR A 244 11.70 3.30 -15.69
N TYR A 245 12.16 2.93 -14.48
CA TYR A 245 11.30 2.33 -13.46
C TYR A 245 10.29 3.32 -12.87
N ASN A 246 10.58 4.60 -12.84
CA ASN A 246 9.61 5.63 -12.43
C ASN A 246 8.40 5.76 -13.37
N LYS A 247 8.50 5.19 -14.60
CA LYS A 247 7.46 5.20 -15.62
C LYS A 247 6.71 3.89 -15.75
N ILE A 248 7.22 2.79 -15.20
CA ILE A 248 6.57 1.47 -15.29
C ILE A 248 5.19 1.47 -14.62
N ASN A 249 4.97 2.27 -13.59
CA ASN A 249 3.65 2.43 -12.98
C ASN A 249 2.57 3.00 -13.91
N TYR A 250 2.98 3.57 -15.05
CA TYR A 250 2.12 4.06 -16.12
C TYR A 250 2.13 3.17 -17.36
N ARG A 251 3.11 2.33 -17.48
CA ARG A 251 3.09 1.15 -18.29
C ARG A 251 2.57 0.01 -17.42
N GLU A 252 1.29 0.00 -17.08
CA GLU A 252 0.58 -1.25 -17.21
C GLU A 252 1.11 -1.80 -18.52
N SER A 253 1.83 -2.91 -18.43
CA SER A 253 2.52 -3.52 -19.54
C SER A 253 1.76 -3.28 -20.84
N ASP A 254 2.38 -2.64 -21.83
CA ASP A 254 1.85 -2.67 -23.19
C ASP A 254 1.72 -4.11 -23.71
N ASP A 255 2.26 -5.10 -22.96
CA ASP A 255 2.06 -6.54 -23.18
C ASP A 255 1.06 -7.18 -22.19
N ASP A 256 0.68 -6.53 -21.08
CA ASP A 256 -0.30 -7.02 -20.09
C ASP A 256 -1.38 -5.99 -19.72
N SER A 257 -1.63 -4.97 -20.54
CA SER A 257 -2.94 -4.36 -20.55
C SER A 257 -3.92 -5.37 -21.17
N PHE A 258 -4.21 -6.41 -20.40
CA PHE A 258 -5.44 -7.18 -20.53
C PHE A 258 -6.63 -6.28 -20.11
N SER A 259 -6.72 -5.11 -20.72
CA SER A 259 -8.01 -4.54 -20.97
C SER A 259 -8.68 -5.58 -21.85
N THR A 260 -9.65 -6.28 -21.29
CA THR A 260 -10.52 -7.23 -22.00
C THR A 260 -10.98 -6.61 -23.32
N LEU A 261 -11.14 -5.31 -23.35
CA LEU A 261 -11.47 -4.51 -24.52
C LEU A 261 -10.34 -4.44 -25.56
N SER A 262 -9.09 -4.27 -25.12
CA SER A 262 -7.92 -4.23 -26.01
C SER A 262 -7.70 -5.60 -26.67
N ALA A 263 -7.86 -6.70 -25.94
CA ALA A 263 -7.79 -8.06 -26.47
C ALA A 263 -8.90 -8.33 -27.49
N ILE A 264 -10.13 -7.88 -27.23
CA ILE A 264 -11.26 -7.96 -28.14
C ILE A 264 -10.99 -7.16 -29.43
N MET A 265 -10.44 -5.95 -29.30
CA MET A 265 -10.16 -5.06 -30.44
C MET A 265 -8.96 -5.53 -31.32
N LYS A 266 -8.04 -6.33 -30.79
CA LYS A 266 -6.94 -6.91 -31.57
C LYS A 266 -7.42 -7.95 -32.61
N HIS A 267 -8.56 -8.57 -32.40
CA HIS A 267 -9.13 -9.55 -33.34
C HIS A 267 -10.28 -8.92 -34.14
N ALA A 268 -10.11 -8.77 -35.45
CA ALA A 268 -11.09 -8.11 -36.32
C ALA A 268 -12.50 -8.66 -36.19
N GLY A 269 -12.68 -9.99 -36.06
CA GLY A 269 -13.99 -10.61 -35.81
C GLY A 269 -14.60 -10.27 -34.47
N LEU A 270 -13.82 -10.22 -33.40
CA LEU A 270 -14.28 -9.85 -32.06
C LEU A 270 -14.57 -8.36 -31.96
N ALA A 271 -13.77 -7.51 -32.61
CA ALA A 271 -14.02 -6.07 -32.67
C ALA A 271 -15.35 -5.77 -33.41
N MET A 272 -15.60 -6.45 -34.52
CA MET A 272 -16.88 -6.33 -35.26
C MET A 272 -18.07 -6.79 -34.40
N ALA A 273 -17.97 -7.93 -33.73
CA ALA A 273 -18.97 -8.44 -32.83
C ALA A 273 -19.27 -7.45 -31.68
N PHE A 274 -18.23 -6.86 -31.09
CA PHE A 274 -18.36 -5.85 -30.03
C PHE A 274 -19.14 -4.62 -30.51
N TRP A 275 -18.81 -4.09 -31.70
CA TRP A 275 -19.54 -2.94 -32.25
C TRP A 275 -20.99 -3.27 -32.59
N ILE A 276 -21.26 -4.48 -33.12
CA ILE A 276 -22.61 -4.93 -33.39
C ILE A 276 -23.43 -5.01 -32.08
N ILE A 277 -22.86 -5.60 -31.01
CA ILE A 277 -23.50 -5.68 -29.70
C ILE A 277 -23.79 -4.29 -29.13
N LEU A 278 -22.84 -3.37 -29.25
CA LEU A 278 -22.99 -1.99 -28.78
C LEU A 278 -24.13 -1.27 -29.53
N ILE A 279 -24.20 -1.44 -30.87
CA ILE A 279 -25.27 -0.88 -31.71
C ILE A 279 -26.61 -1.50 -31.34
N LEU A 280 -26.68 -2.82 -31.14
CA LEU A 280 -27.91 -3.52 -30.72
C LEU A 280 -28.38 -3.06 -29.33
N LEU A 281 -27.43 -2.85 -28.41
CA LEU A 281 -27.72 -2.31 -27.07
C LEU A 281 -28.30 -0.89 -27.17
N LEU A 282 -27.68 -0.04 -28.01
CA LEU A 282 -28.17 1.32 -28.24
C LEU A 282 -29.58 1.31 -28.84
N LEU A 283 -29.81 0.47 -29.86
CA LEU A 283 -31.15 0.29 -30.47
C LEU A 283 -32.14 -0.25 -29.45
N TYR A 284 -31.75 -1.21 -28.61
CA TYR A 284 -32.59 -1.73 -27.55
C TYR A 284 -33.02 -0.64 -26.57
N ILE A 285 -32.07 0.22 -26.14
CA ILE A 285 -32.36 1.36 -25.26
C ILE A 285 -33.32 2.36 -25.96
N LEU A 286 -33.04 2.69 -27.22
CA LEU A 286 -33.84 3.66 -28.00
C LEU A 286 -35.27 3.16 -28.27
N PHE A 287 -35.42 1.87 -28.58
CA PHE A 287 -36.74 1.29 -28.93
C PHE A 287 -37.41 0.61 -27.74
N GLY A 288 -36.66 0.03 -26.81
CA GLY A 288 -37.18 -0.63 -25.61
C GLY A 288 -37.68 0.31 -24.54
N GLY A 289 -37.11 1.54 -24.46
CA GLY A 289 -37.52 2.57 -23.48
C GLY A 289 -38.95 3.10 -23.64
N LYS A 290 -39.67 2.69 -24.72
CA LYS A 290 -41.08 3.07 -24.96
C LYS A 290 -42.12 2.15 -24.30
N ARG A 291 -41.74 1.08 -23.63
CA ARG A 291 -42.71 0.29 -22.86
C ARG A 291 -43.08 1.08 -21.62
N LYS A 292 -44.30 1.62 -21.61
CA LYS A 292 -44.98 2.05 -20.37
C LYS A 292 -45.05 0.83 -19.45
N GLN A 293 -44.12 0.69 -18.53
CA GLN A 293 -44.31 -0.24 -17.43
C GLN A 293 -45.56 0.19 -16.69
N ARG A 294 -46.52 -0.75 -16.52
CA ARG A 294 -47.60 -0.56 -15.57
C ARG A 294 -46.96 -0.19 -14.23
N ILE A 295 -47.48 0.85 -13.60
CA ILE A 295 -47.06 1.22 -12.25
C ILE A 295 -47.29 0.00 -11.36
N VAL A 296 -46.24 -0.75 -11.09
CA VAL A 296 -46.28 -1.79 -10.07
C VAL A 296 -46.37 -1.04 -8.75
N PRO A 297 -47.42 -1.24 -7.94
CA PRO A 297 -47.50 -0.61 -6.64
C PRO A 297 -46.24 -1.00 -5.87
N VAL A 298 -45.55 -0.01 -5.33
CA VAL A 298 -44.35 -0.22 -4.50
C VAL A 298 -44.82 -0.99 -3.26
N ILE A 299 -44.67 -2.30 -3.29
CA ILE A 299 -44.81 -3.13 -2.10
C ILE A 299 -43.58 -2.74 -1.24
N LYS A 300 -43.85 -2.03 -0.14
CA LYS A 300 -42.80 -1.75 0.84
C LYS A 300 -42.15 -3.09 1.21
N PRO A 301 -40.84 -3.27 1.04
CA PRO A 301 -40.22 -4.52 1.44
C PRO A 301 -40.56 -4.75 2.91
N VAL A 302 -40.93 -5.97 3.25
CA VAL A 302 -41.14 -6.36 4.64
C VAL A 302 -39.86 -6.05 5.38
N GLN A 303 -39.85 -4.97 6.17
CA GLN A 303 -38.73 -4.66 7.00
C GLN A 303 -38.57 -5.80 7.99
N ASN A 304 -37.41 -6.40 8.04
CA ASN A 304 -37.15 -7.42 9.03
C ASN A 304 -37.09 -6.72 10.40
N THR A 305 -38.22 -6.71 11.07
CA THR A 305 -38.40 -6.06 12.38
C THR A 305 -37.39 -6.57 13.41
N SER A 306 -36.94 -7.82 13.27
CA SER A 306 -35.89 -8.38 14.13
C SER A 306 -34.53 -7.67 13.97
N ILE A 307 -34.15 -7.29 12.74
CA ILE A 307 -32.92 -6.54 12.51
C ILE A 307 -33.06 -5.13 13.09
N ALA A 308 -34.14 -4.41 12.80
CA ALA A 308 -34.38 -3.08 13.34
C ALA A 308 -34.43 -3.07 14.87
N PHE A 309 -35.06 -4.10 15.46
CA PHE A 309 -35.07 -4.28 16.91
C PHE A 309 -33.66 -4.52 17.47
N THR A 310 -32.86 -5.38 16.82
CA THR A 310 -31.49 -5.66 17.25
C THR A 310 -30.61 -4.42 17.15
N GLU A 311 -30.76 -3.62 16.10
CA GLU A 311 -30.06 -2.33 15.93
C GLU A 311 -30.44 -1.31 17.01
N ALA A 312 -31.73 -1.21 17.33
CA ALA A 312 -32.22 -0.33 18.37
C ALA A 312 -31.70 -0.75 19.78
N VAL A 313 -31.69 -2.05 20.05
CA VAL A 313 -31.12 -2.60 21.29
C VAL A 313 -29.61 -2.37 21.36
N ALA A 314 -28.88 -2.58 20.26
CA ALA A 314 -27.44 -2.30 20.19
C ALA A 314 -27.14 -0.80 20.41
N ALA A 315 -27.94 0.10 19.83
CA ALA A 315 -27.80 1.54 20.05
C ALA A 315 -28.04 1.93 21.52
N LEU A 316 -29.02 1.30 22.18
CA LEU A 316 -29.29 1.53 23.61
C LEU A 316 -28.09 1.11 24.48
N TYR A 317 -27.49 -0.04 24.21
CA TYR A 317 -26.29 -0.49 24.92
C TYR A 317 -25.08 0.44 24.70
N LEU A 318 -24.95 1.02 23.52
CA LEU A 318 -23.92 2.01 23.18
C LEU A 318 -24.08 3.31 23.99
N VAL A 319 -25.33 3.73 24.23
CA VAL A 319 -25.65 4.94 25.01
C VAL A 319 -25.36 4.71 26.50
N GLU A 320 -25.73 3.55 27.04
CA GLU A 320 -25.51 3.22 28.45
C GLU A 320 -24.04 3.00 28.80
N LYS A 321 -23.16 2.73 27.82
CA LYS A 321 -21.71 2.46 28.01
C LYS A 321 -21.40 1.42 29.09
N ASN A 322 -22.30 0.48 29.32
CA ASN A 322 -22.12 -0.58 30.30
C ASN A 322 -21.37 -1.77 29.70
N ASN A 323 -20.06 -1.60 29.50
CA ASN A 323 -19.20 -2.61 28.90
C ASN A 323 -19.18 -3.92 29.70
N LYS A 324 -19.34 -3.86 31.00
CA LYS A 324 -19.41 -5.06 31.86
C LYS A 324 -20.62 -5.92 31.53
N ASN A 325 -21.80 -5.35 31.36
CA ASN A 325 -23.02 -6.08 30.99
C ASN A 325 -22.87 -6.71 29.60
N ILE A 326 -22.25 -5.99 28.63
CA ILE A 326 -21.99 -6.52 27.29
C ILE A 326 -21.04 -7.71 27.37
N ALA A 327 -19.93 -7.59 28.11
CA ALA A 327 -18.94 -8.65 28.29
C ALA A 327 -19.56 -9.89 28.95
N ASP A 328 -20.35 -9.74 29.99
CA ASP A 328 -21.03 -10.84 30.70
C ASP A 328 -22.00 -11.60 29.76
N LYS A 329 -22.72 -10.88 28.90
CA LYS A 329 -23.57 -11.51 27.90
C LYS A 329 -22.76 -12.24 26.82
N MET A 330 -21.67 -11.65 26.34
CA MET A 330 -20.80 -12.31 25.37
C MET A 330 -20.21 -13.61 25.94
N ILE A 331 -19.76 -13.58 27.21
CA ILE A 331 -19.26 -14.76 27.92
C ILE A 331 -20.37 -15.81 28.06
N SER A 332 -21.59 -15.38 28.43
CA SER A 332 -22.72 -16.29 28.57
C SER A 332 -23.07 -16.99 27.27
N TYR A 333 -23.16 -16.24 26.15
CA TYR A 333 -23.43 -16.80 24.84
C TYR A 333 -22.29 -17.71 24.34
N PHE A 334 -21.04 -17.34 24.59
CA PHE A 334 -19.90 -18.19 24.25
C PHE A 334 -19.93 -19.50 25.04
N ASN A 335 -20.20 -19.43 26.34
CA ASN A 335 -20.31 -20.61 27.19
C ASN A 335 -21.49 -21.52 26.76
N GLU A 336 -22.64 -20.94 26.43
CA GLU A 336 -23.79 -21.70 25.92
C GLU A 336 -23.45 -22.37 24.56
N TYR A 337 -22.72 -21.65 23.69
CA TYR A 337 -22.22 -22.23 22.43
C TYR A 337 -21.30 -23.44 22.70
N ILE A 338 -20.36 -23.35 23.65
CA ILE A 338 -19.47 -24.47 23.98
C ILE A 338 -20.26 -25.64 24.53
N ARG A 339 -21.25 -25.37 25.40
CA ARG A 339 -22.12 -26.40 25.99
C ARG A 339 -22.90 -27.15 24.94
N THR A 340 -23.53 -26.42 24.03
CA THR A 340 -24.43 -26.99 23.02
C THR A 340 -23.68 -27.65 21.86
N ARG A 341 -22.53 -27.08 21.46
CA ARG A 341 -21.78 -27.58 20.30
C ARG A 341 -20.83 -28.71 20.62
N TYR A 342 -20.15 -28.62 21.77
CA TYR A 342 -19.11 -29.58 22.16
C TYR A 342 -19.52 -30.50 23.30
N PHE A 343 -20.70 -30.27 23.89
CA PHE A 343 -21.23 -31.05 25.00
C PHE A 343 -20.26 -31.12 26.18
N LEU A 344 -19.67 -29.96 26.54
CA LEU A 344 -18.74 -29.83 27.65
C LEU A 344 -19.45 -29.10 28.81
N ASN A 345 -19.18 -29.57 30.04
CA ASN A 345 -19.69 -28.91 31.24
C ASN A 345 -18.75 -27.79 31.65
N ILE A 346 -19.27 -26.56 31.77
CA ILE A 346 -18.48 -25.33 31.96
C ILE A 346 -18.55 -24.82 33.41
N HIS A 347 -19.22 -25.54 34.31
CA HIS A 347 -19.40 -25.06 35.68
C HIS A 347 -18.07 -24.89 36.45
N THR A 348 -17.02 -25.61 36.07
CA THR A 348 -15.69 -25.47 36.65
C THR A 348 -14.67 -25.38 35.49
N VAL A 349 -14.02 -24.23 35.37
CA VAL A 349 -12.94 -24.02 34.40
C VAL A 349 -11.67 -24.63 35.00
N ASN A 350 -11.30 -25.82 34.54
CA ASN A 350 -10.09 -26.53 34.93
C ASN A 350 -9.23 -26.88 33.70
N ALA A 351 -8.02 -27.34 33.93
CA ALA A 351 -7.10 -27.73 32.85
C ALA A 351 -7.68 -28.82 31.93
N ASP A 352 -8.53 -29.70 32.49
CA ASP A 352 -9.19 -30.75 31.73
C ASP A 352 -10.19 -30.22 30.73
N LEU A 353 -10.96 -29.18 31.10
CA LEU A 353 -11.90 -28.49 30.22
C LEU A 353 -11.15 -27.84 29.03
N ILE A 354 -10.05 -27.13 29.31
CA ILE A 354 -9.24 -26.46 28.28
C ILE A 354 -8.67 -27.49 27.30
N THR A 355 -8.15 -28.58 27.81
CA THR A 355 -7.58 -29.68 26.99
C THR A 355 -8.67 -30.36 26.16
N ALA A 356 -9.83 -30.64 26.75
CA ALA A 356 -10.96 -31.25 26.05
C ALA A 356 -11.52 -30.33 24.96
N LEU A 357 -11.62 -29.05 25.25
CA LEU A 357 -12.11 -28.05 24.31
C LEU A 357 -11.11 -27.86 23.15
N SER A 358 -9.83 -27.76 23.42
CA SER A 358 -8.78 -27.69 22.40
C SER A 358 -8.86 -28.90 21.44
N LYS A 359 -8.94 -30.10 21.98
CA LYS A 359 -9.08 -31.34 21.18
C LYS A 359 -10.34 -31.40 20.34
N LYS A 360 -11.48 -30.97 20.88
CA LYS A 360 -12.78 -31.02 20.18
C LYS A 360 -12.96 -29.90 19.16
N SER A 361 -12.41 -28.71 19.42
CA SER A 361 -12.55 -27.53 18.54
C SER A 361 -11.45 -27.43 17.49
N GLY A 362 -10.32 -28.12 17.67
CA GLY A 362 -9.13 -27.98 16.81
C GLY A 362 -8.35 -26.68 17.02
N VAL A 363 -8.73 -25.90 18.04
CA VAL A 363 -8.02 -24.65 18.38
C VAL A 363 -6.84 -24.96 19.30
N GLU A 364 -5.70 -24.32 19.07
CA GLU A 364 -4.47 -24.49 19.85
C GLU A 364 -4.73 -24.32 21.35
N HIS A 365 -4.14 -25.17 22.15
CA HIS A 365 -4.33 -25.21 23.60
C HIS A 365 -4.05 -23.83 24.26
N ASP A 366 -2.97 -23.19 23.89
CA ASP A 366 -2.56 -21.89 24.46
C ASP A 366 -3.57 -20.78 24.16
N LYS A 367 -4.23 -20.81 23.00
CA LYS A 367 -5.28 -19.87 22.62
C LYS A 367 -6.58 -20.09 23.42
N VAL A 368 -6.92 -21.35 23.64
CA VAL A 368 -8.06 -21.69 24.48
C VAL A 368 -7.80 -21.28 25.94
N GLN A 369 -6.59 -21.50 26.42
CA GLN A 369 -6.18 -21.11 27.76
C GLN A 369 -6.19 -19.59 27.94
N SER A 370 -5.64 -18.84 27.00
CA SER A 370 -5.63 -17.37 27.03
C SER A 370 -7.04 -16.78 27.00
N LEU A 371 -7.92 -17.35 26.19
CA LEU A 371 -9.33 -16.93 26.10
C LEU A 371 -10.05 -17.16 27.45
N TYR A 372 -9.91 -18.32 28.05
CA TYR A 372 -10.55 -18.60 29.35
C TYR A 372 -9.93 -17.80 30.48
N TYR A 373 -8.64 -17.49 30.41
CA TYR A 373 -8.01 -16.55 31.34
C TYR A 373 -8.63 -15.14 31.23
N ALA A 374 -8.80 -14.63 30.00
CA ALA A 374 -9.47 -13.34 29.76
C ALA A 374 -10.93 -13.36 30.25
N ILE A 375 -11.67 -14.44 29.99
CA ILE A 375 -13.04 -14.62 30.48
C ILE A 375 -13.09 -14.56 32.01
N GLN A 376 -12.16 -15.19 32.70
CA GLN A 376 -12.12 -15.21 34.16
C GLN A 376 -11.79 -13.83 34.74
N GLN A 377 -10.79 -13.14 34.14
CA GLN A 377 -10.42 -11.79 34.54
C GLN A 377 -11.60 -10.82 34.40
N ILE A 378 -12.25 -10.83 33.25
CA ILE A 378 -13.39 -9.97 32.95
C ILE A 378 -14.61 -10.34 33.81
N GLY A 379 -14.81 -11.63 34.07
CA GLY A 379 -15.91 -12.12 34.93
C GLY A 379 -15.85 -11.58 36.35
N THR A 380 -14.64 -11.44 36.92
CA THR A 380 -14.40 -10.94 38.30
C THR A 380 -14.23 -9.43 38.38
N ALA A 381 -14.04 -8.72 37.27
CA ALA A 381 -13.85 -7.27 37.24
C ALA A 381 -15.18 -6.52 37.55
N GLU A 382 -15.11 -5.44 38.31
CA GLU A 382 -16.26 -4.55 38.60
C GLU A 382 -16.59 -3.66 37.36
N SER A 383 -15.59 -3.30 36.54
CA SER A 383 -15.75 -2.52 35.34
C SER A 383 -14.86 -3.06 34.24
N VAL A 384 -15.27 -2.87 32.99
CA VAL A 384 -14.57 -3.34 31.79
C VAL A 384 -14.34 -2.15 30.87
N SER A 385 -13.10 -1.94 30.44
CA SER A 385 -12.72 -0.90 29.47
C SER A 385 -13.13 -1.28 28.05
N ASP A 386 -13.20 -0.29 27.16
CA ASP A 386 -13.46 -0.52 25.74
C ASP A 386 -12.41 -1.45 25.10
N PHE A 387 -11.16 -1.30 25.52
CA PHE A 387 -10.06 -2.13 25.01
C PHE A 387 -10.21 -3.60 25.44
N GLU A 388 -10.54 -3.86 26.70
CA GLU A 388 -10.75 -5.23 27.21
C GLU A 388 -11.96 -5.88 26.54
N LEU A 389 -13.05 -5.15 26.32
CA LEU A 389 -14.24 -5.64 25.62
C LEU A 389 -13.91 -6.00 24.17
N LEU A 390 -13.18 -5.15 23.45
CA LEU A 390 -12.75 -5.42 22.07
C LEU A 390 -11.81 -6.63 22.01
N SER A 391 -10.85 -6.73 22.93
CA SER A 391 -9.92 -7.86 23.01
C SER A 391 -10.66 -9.18 23.27
N LEU A 392 -11.63 -9.19 24.18
CA LEU A 392 -12.48 -10.36 24.42
C LEU A 392 -13.24 -10.76 23.14
N ASN A 393 -13.85 -9.78 22.47
CA ASN A 393 -14.56 -10.04 21.22
C ASN A 393 -13.66 -10.65 20.15
N GLU A 394 -12.47 -10.09 19.96
CA GLU A 394 -11.50 -10.62 18.98
C GLU A 394 -11.09 -12.07 19.29
N GLN A 395 -10.82 -12.38 20.55
CA GLN A 395 -10.45 -13.74 20.96
C GLN A 395 -11.59 -14.74 20.72
N ILE A 396 -12.84 -14.36 21.04
CA ILE A 396 -14.03 -15.18 20.75
C ILE A 396 -14.21 -15.36 19.23
N GLN A 397 -14.05 -14.30 18.44
CA GLN A 397 -14.16 -14.36 16.99
C GLN A 397 -13.05 -15.23 16.36
N LEU A 398 -11.84 -15.15 16.87
CA LEU A 398 -10.72 -16.02 16.44
C LEU A 398 -11.01 -17.48 16.74
N PHE A 399 -11.62 -17.77 17.89
CA PHE A 399 -12.06 -19.13 18.23
C PHE A 399 -13.08 -19.63 17.22
N TYR A 400 -14.09 -18.83 16.85
CA TYR A 400 -15.11 -19.19 15.86
C TYR A 400 -14.53 -19.38 14.45
N LYS A 401 -13.53 -18.60 14.03
CA LYS A 401 -12.92 -18.71 12.69
C LYS A 401 -12.01 -19.93 12.52
N LYS A 402 -11.35 -20.38 13.60
CA LYS A 402 -10.39 -21.50 13.55
C LYS A 402 -11.01 -22.87 13.89
N ARG A 403 -12.31 -22.93 14.11
CA ARG A 403 -13.01 -24.20 14.33
C ARG A 403 -13.00 -25.09 13.08
N ILE A 404 -12.77 -26.36 13.26
CA ILE A 404 -12.96 -27.42 12.24
C ILE A 404 -14.43 -27.77 12.14
#